data_a5ca7e998b4fb147869db5c0842bcb0d
#
_entry.id   a5ca7e998b4fb147869db5c0842bcb0d
#
_cell.length_a   1.000
_cell.length_b   1.000
_cell.length_c   1.000
_cell.angle_alpha   90.00
_cell.angle_beta   90.00
_cell.angle_gamma   90.00
#
_symmetry.space_group_name_H-M   'P 1'
#
loop_
_entity.id
_entity.type
_entity.pdbx_description
1 polymer ?
#
loop_
_entity_poly.entity_id
_entity_poly.type
_entity_poly.pdbx_seq_one_letter_code
_entity_poly.pdbx_strand_id
1 'polypeptide(L)'
;MVAGYKKEYFFYLEEKHGVSIVVNEEYATRNNHSSLMVVRERLGNTFICSSDNYFVENPFEPYVWKAYYAAQYQEGPTNEWCMRLGSGNRIVSVDIGGSDSLIMLGHVYFDKNFSRAFSRILEEEYDLPTTADKLWEELYVDHIAELDMVAREYPVGTVFEFDTLDELREFDPRFLENVESEAF
;
A
#
# COMPACT_ATOMS: atom_id res chain seq x y z
N MET A 1 11.94 -5.80 2.71
CA MET A 1 11.11 -5.83 1.49
C MET A 1 10.44 -7.20 1.39
N VAL A 2 9.19 -7.27 0.93
CA VAL A 2 8.56 -8.55 0.56
C VAL A 2 8.62 -8.67 -0.96
N ALA A 3 9.01 -9.83 -1.47
CA ALA A 3 9.12 -10.07 -2.90
C ALA A 3 8.48 -11.44 -3.25
N GLY A 4 7.80 -11.50 -4.39
CA GLY A 4 7.17 -12.71 -4.92
C GLY A 4 7.60 -12.96 -6.35
N TYR A 5 6.83 -12.45 -7.32
CA TYR A 5 7.15 -12.55 -8.73
C TYR A 5 8.52 -11.96 -9.06
N LYS A 6 9.31 -12.69 -9.83
CA LYS A 6 10.67 -12.27 -10.23
C LYS A 6 11.58 -11.83 -9.07
N LYS A 7 11.42 -12.42 -7.89
CA LYS A 7 12.16 -12.09 -6.66
C LYS A 7 13.68 -12.06 -6.84
N GLU A 8 14.21 -12.84 -7.76
CA GLU A 8 15.64 -12.95 -8.06
C GLU A 8 16.27 -11.62 -8.51
N TYR A 9 15.47 -10.78 -9.17
CA TYR A 9 15.91 -9.45 -9.63
C TYR A 9 16.10 -8.45 -8.48
N PHE A 10 15.67 -8.78 -7.27
CA PHE A 10 15.76 -7.89 -6.11
C PHE A 10 16.82 -8.32 -5.09
N PHE A 11 17.37 -9.53 -5.18
CA PHE A 11 18.32 -10.03 -4.17
C PHE A 11 19.59 -9.19 -4.04
N TYR A 12 20.01 -8.52 -5.11
CA TYR A 12 21.14 -7.59 -5.07
C TYR A 12 20.94 -6.42 -4.09
N LEU A 13 19.69 -6.09 -3.72
CA LEU A 13 19.40 -5.01 -2.78
C LEU A 13 19.85 -5.35 -1.36
N GLU A 14 19.94 -6.63 -1.01
CA GLU A 14 20.44 -7.05 0.30
C GLU A 14 21.90 -6.63 0.47
N GLU A 15 22.73 -6.91 -0.51
CA GLU A 15 24.16 -6.53 -0.49
C GLU A 15 24.34 -5.01 -0.69
N LYS A 16 23.65 -4.43 -1.66
CA LYS A 16 23.84 -3.05 -2.07
C LYS A 16 23.29 -2.02 -1.07
N HIS A 17 22.16 -2.34 -0.43
CA HIS A 17 21.40 -1.39 0.40
C HIS A 17 21.10 -1.91 1.83
N GLY A 18 21.53 -3.11 2.20
CA GLY A 18 21.26 -3.69 3.51
C GLY A 18 19.78 -4.01 3.74
N VAL A 19 19.04 -4.21 2.67
CA VAL A 19 17.60 -4.57 2.73
C VAL A 19 17.47 -6.03 3.09
N SER A 20 16.56 -6.39 4.00
CA SER A 20 16.19 -7.80 4.21
C SER A 20 15.05 -8.16 3.27
N ILE A 21 15.21 -9.21 2.47
CA ILE A 21 14.17 -9.71 1.57
C ILE A 21 13.46 -10.89 2.23
N VAL A 22 12.13 -10.82 2.29
CA VAL A 22 11.26 -11.92 2.69
C VAL A 22 10.50 -12.38 1.46
N VAL A 23 10.57 -13.66 1.16
CA VAL A 23 9.89 -14.21 -0.01
C VAL A 23 8.45 -14.55 0.36
N ASN A 24 7.51 -14.06 -0.43
CA ASN A 24 6.13 -14.49 -0.40
C ASN A 24 5.93 -15.57 -1.47
N GLU A 25 5.81 -16.83 -1.07
CA GLU A 25 5.62 -17.95 -2.00
C GLU A 25 4.16 -18.06 -2.50
N GLU A 26 3.22 -17.39 -1.82
CA GLU A 26 1.79 -17.41 -2.17
C GLU A 26 1.37 -16.26 -3.10
N TYR A 27 2.31 -15.45 -3.59
CA TYR A 27 2.03 -14.29 -4.44
C TYR A 27 1.17 -14.58 -5.69
N ALA A 28 1.20 -15.82 -6.19
CA ALA A 28 0.45 -16.24 -7.38
C ALA A 28 -0.95 -16.78 -7.06
N THR A 29 -1.26 -17.02 -5.78
CA THR A 29 -2.51 -17.66 -5.35
C THR A 29 -3.30 -16.83 -4.35
N ARG A 30 -2.70 -15.78 -3.83
CA ARG A 30 -3.31 -14.83 -2.89
C ARG A 30 -2.93 -13.41 -3.26
N ASN A 31 -3.78 -12.47 -2.88
CA ASN A 31 -3.53 -11.04 -3.10
C ASN A 31 -2.52 -10.45 -2.09
N ASN A 32 -2.32 -9.14 -2.07
CA ASN A 32 -1.29 -8.42 -1.33
C ASN A 32 -1.33 -8.61 0.20
N HIS A 33 -2.48 -9.00 0.78
CA HIS A 33 -2.58 -9.36 2.19
C HIS A 33 -1.62 -10.50 2.57
N SER A 34 -1.31 -11.42 1.63
CA SER A 34 -0.34 -12.48 1.85
C SER A 34 1.08 -11.94 2.10
N SER A 35 1.42 -10.81 1.47
CA SER A 35 2.69 -10.12 1.73
C SER A 35 2.79 -9.57 3.15
N LEU A 36 1.68 -9.10 3.73
CA LEU A 36 1.64 -8.70 5.13
C LEU A 36 1.69 -9.90 6.07
N MET A 37 1.05 -11.01 5.69
CA MET A 37 1.05 -12.24 6.48
C MET A 37 2.47 -12.79 6.69
N VAL A 38 3.30 -12.84 5.66
CA VAL A 38 4.68 -13.38 5.79
C VAL A 38 5.60 -12.51 6.65
N VAL A 39 5.26 -11.25 6.87
CA VAL A 39 6.03 -10.31 7.71
C VAL A 39 5.29 -9.86 8.97
N ARG A 40 4.12 -10.43 9.30
CA ARG A 40 3.25 -9.98 10.38
C ARG A 40 3.93 -9.83 11.74
N GLU A 41 4.88 -10.72 12.05
CA GLU A 41 5.65 -10.65 13.31
C GLU A 41 6.65 -9.48 13.35
N ARG A 42 6.96 -8.89 12.18
CA ARG A 42 7.85 -7.73 12.05
C ARG A 42 7.08 -6.41 12.03
N LEU A 43 5.75 -6.48 11.89
CA LEU A 43 4.90 -5.29 11.93
C LEU A 43 4.94 -4.67 13.32
N GLY A 44 4.99 -3.36 13.35
CA GLY A 44 5.04 -2.56 14.57
C GLY A 44 4.79 -1.11 14.19
N ASN A 45 5.72 -0.24 14.51
CA ASN A 45 5.75 1.11 13.96
C ASN A 45 6.40 1.03 12.56
N THR A 46 5.60 0.86 11.52
CA THR A 46 6.07 0.44 10.20
C THR A 46 5.41 1.23 9.09
N PHE A 47 6.20 1.77 8.17
CA PHE A 47 5.69 2.21 6.88
C PHE A 47 5.54 1.02 5.93
N ILE A 48 4.44 0.98 5.21
CA ILE A 48 4.16 0.01 4.16
C ILE A 48 3.90 0.80 2.88
N CYS A 49 4.58 0.43 1.81
CA CYS A 49 4.49 1.09 0.51
C CYS A 49 4.28 0.03 -0.56
N SER A 50 3.42 0.31 -1.51
CA SER A 50 3.30 -0.44 -2.74
C SER A 50 4.54 -0.22 -3.62
N SER A 51 4.88 -1.19 -4.46
CA SER A 51 6.09 -1.16 -5.29
C SER A 51 5.98 -0.24 -6.51
N ASP A 52 4.78 0.14 -6.86
CA ASP A 52 4.36 1.04 -7.94
C ASP A 52 4.31 2.52 -7.53
N ASN A 53 4.53 2.81 -6.25
CA ASN A 53 4.58 4.18 -5.78
C ASN A 53 5.93 4.85 -6.04
N TYR A 54 5.90 6.03 -6.63
CA TYR A 54 7.03 6.93 -6.80
C TYR A 54 6.85 8.18 -5.94
N PHE A 55 7.82 8.44 -5.05
CA PHE A 55 7.82 9.60 -4.17
C PHE A 55 8.75 10.67 -4.72
N VAL A 56 8.20 11.84 -5.07
CA VAL A 56 8.99 12.98 -5.60
C VAL A 56 9.93 13.52 -4.53
N GLU A 57 9.46 13.57 -3.30
CA GLU A 57 10.23 13.92 -2.12
C GLU A 57 10.02 12.85 -1.05
N ASN A 58 10.93 12.76 -0.09
CA ASN A 58 10.81 11.78 1.00
C ASN A 58 9.67 12.17 1.94
N PRO A 59 8.53 11.45 1.95
CA PRO A 59 7.38 11.76 2.80
C PRO A 59 7.51 11.14 4.21
N PHE A 60 8.56 10.33 4.44
CA PHE A 60 8.68 9.53 5.64
C PHE A 60 9.29 10.35 6.78
N GLU A 61 8.53 10.51 7.85
CA GLU A 61 8.96 11.22 9.04
C GLU A 61 9.53 10.25 10.09
N PRO A 62 10.57 10.65 10.84
CA PRO A 62 11.18 9.77 11.86
C PRO A 62 10.26 9.51 13.06
N TYR A 63 9.26 10.38 13.29
CA TYR A 63 8.33 10.28 14.40
C TYR A 63 6.90 10.42 13.92
N VAL A 64 6.16 9.30 13.93
CA VAL A 64 4.74 9.23 13.63
C VAL A 64 4.02 8.60 14.82
N TRP A 65 2.93 9.23 15.26
CA TRP A 65 2.28 8.89 16.52
C TRP A 65 0.98 8.10 16.34
N LYS A 66 0.46 8.02 15.12
CA LYS A 66 -0.81 7.38 14.85
C LYS A 66 -0.78 6.71 13.47
N ALA A 67 -1.43 5.55 13.38
CA ALA A 67 -1.64 4.90 12.10
C ALA A 67 -2.36 5.82 11.12
N TYR A 68 -1.86 5.93 9.90
CA TYR A 68 -2.48 6.73 8.85
C TYR A 68 -2.41 6.06 7.48
N TYR A 69 -3.39 6.37 6.63
CA TYR A 69 -3.34 6.12 5.20
C TYR A 69 -3.06 7.43 4.48
N ALA A 70 -2.10 7.42 3.56
CA ALA A 70 -1.82 8.58 2.73
C ALA A 70 -2.99 8.86 1.81
N ALA A 71 -3.33 10.11 1.67
CA ALA A 71 -4.47 10.58 0.91
C ALA A 71 -4.10 11.75 0.02
N GLN A 72 -4.83 11.91 -1.08
CA GLN A 72 -4.78 13.07 -1.95
C GLN A 72 -6.20 13.50 -2.28
N TYR A 73 -6.45 14.81 -2.35
CA TYR A 73 -7.74 15.29 -2.83
C TYR A 73 -7.82 15.18 -4.35
N GLN A 74 -8.88 14.53 -4.82
CA GLN A 74 -9.20 14.38 -6.24
C GLN A 74 -10.42 15.21 -6.56
N GLU A 75 -10.25 16.19 -7.47
CA GLU A 75 -11.34 16.99 -8.00
C GLU A 75 -12.07 16.24 -9.11
N GLY A 76 -13.40 16.34 -9.15
CA GLY A 76 -14.24 15.71 -10.15
C GLY A 76 -14.46 14.21 -9.92
N PRO A 77 -15.07 13.54 -10.91
CA PRO A 77 -15.35 12.09 -10.84
C PRO A 77 -14.07 11.26 -10.82
N THR A 78 -14.08 10.20 -10.02
CA THR A 78 -12.96 9.23 -9.93
C THR A 78 -13.49 7.83 -9.71
N ASN A 79 -12.71 6.81 -10.09
CA ASN A 79 -12.94 5.41 -9.78
C ASN A 79 -12.06 4.90 -8.64
N GLU A 80 -11.25 5.80 -8.05
CA GLU A 80 -10.35 5.48 -6.96
C GLU A 80 -11.10 5.16 -5.65
N TRP A 81 -10.37 4.67 -4.67
CA TRP A 81 -10.87 4.39 -3.32
C TRP A 81 -11.04 5.70 -2.55
N CYS A 82 -12.29 6.14 -2.40
CA CYS A 82 -12.66 7.41 -1.80
C CYS A 82 -12.91 7.26 -0.30
N MET A 83 -12.22 8.06 0.50
CA MET A 83 -12.32 8.03 1.96
C MET A 83 -13.36 9.01 2.48
N ARG A 84 -14.16 8.57 3.45
CA ARG A 84 -14.97 9.47 4.29
C ARG A 84 -14.35 9.59 5.66
N LEU A 85 -14.26 10.82 6.13
CA LEU A 85 -13.61 11.13 7.39
C LEU A 85 -14.62 11.51 8.47
N GLY A 86 -14.38 11.00 9.66
CA GLY A 86 -15.02 11.43 10.90
C GLY A 86 -14.19 12.47 11.64
N SER A 87 -14.45 12.64 12.92
CA SER A 87 -13.71 13.58 13.76
C SER A 87 -12.23 13.21 13.84
N GLY A 88 -11.35 14.22 13.84
CA GLY A 88 -9.90 14.04 13.90
C GLY A 88 -9.31 13.31 12.70
N ASN A 89 -9.91 13.47 11.53
CA ASN A 89 -9.52 12.84 10.27
C ASN A 89 -9.56 11.30 10.31
N ARG A 90 -10.28 10.68 11.25
CA ARG A 90 -10.43 9.23 11.30
C ARG A 90 -11.17 8.75 10.04
N ILE A 91 -10.64 7.74 9.38
CA ILE A 91 -11.31 7.09 8.25
C ILE A 91 -12.47 6.26 8.81
N VAL A 92 -13.69 6.55 8.36
CA VAL A 92 -14.91 5.90 8.86
C VAL A 92 -15.61 5.03 7.80
N SER A 93 -15.36 5.29 6.54
CA SER A 93 -15.72 4.40 5.43
C SER A 93 -14.84 4.68 4.22
N VAL A 94 -14.78 3.71 3.33
CA VAL A 94 -14.13 3.81 2.03
C VAL A 94 -15.09 3.25 0.98
N ASP A 95 -15.29 4.01 -0.09
CA ASP A 95 -16.15 3.63 -1.22
C ASP A 95 -15.31 3.62 -2.50
N ILE A 96 -15.53 2.66 -3.38
CA ILE A 96 -14.90 2.65 -4.71
C ILE A 96 -15.69 3.58 -5.63
N GLY A 97 -14.99 4.56 -6.19
CA GLY A 97 -15.59 5.60 -7.03
C GLY A 97 -16.26 6.71 -6.23
N GLY A 98 -16.25 7.91 -6.79
CA GLY A 98 -16.83 9.09 -6.16
C GLY A 98 -16.57 10.35 -6.97
N SER A 99 -16.68 11.50 -6.31
CA SER A 99 -16.34 12.81 -6.86
C SER A 99 -15.91 13.73 -5.73
N ASP A 100 -14.95 14.61 -6.01
CA ASP A 100 -14.50 15.63 -5.07
C ASP A 100 -14.16 15.06 -3.69
N SER A 101 -13.29 14.07 -3.65
CA SER A 101 -13.01 13.25 -2.46
C SER A 101 -11.52 13.10 -2.20
N LEU A 102 -11.18 12.74 -0.97
CA LEU A 102 -9.87 12.22 -0.64
C LEU A 102 -9.78 10.77 -1.14
N ILE A 103 -8.80 10.49 -1.97
CA ILE A 103 -8.50 9.14 -2.48
C ILE A 103 -7.32 8.53 -1.73
N MET A 104 -7.29 7.20 -1.67
CA MET A 104 -6.19 6.43 -1.09
C MET A 104 -4.98 6.45 -2.03
N LEU A 105 -3.80 6.74 -1.45
CA LEU A 105 -2.51 6.63 -2.14
C LEU A 105 -1.75 5.45 -1.54
N GLY A 106 -1.18 4.57 -2.31
CA GLY A 106 -0.63 3.26 -1.94
C GLY A 106 0.41 3.18 -0.81
N HIS A 107 0.53 4.16 0.11
CA HIS A 107 1.39 4.01 1.28
C HIS A 107 0.69 4.35 2.60
N VAL A 108 1.11 3.65 3.65
CA VAL A 108 0.52 3.76 4.99
C VAL A 108 1.59 3.71 6.07
N TYR A 109 1.23 4.21 7.24
CA TYR A 109 1.96 3.95 8.45
C TYR A 109 1.07 3.20 9.45
N PHE A 110 1.53 2.05 9.89
CA PHE A 110 0.93 1.31 10.99
C PHE A 110 1.65 1.67 12.28
N ASP A 111 0.93 2.16 13.27
CA ASP A 111 1.47 2.19 14.62
C ASP A 111 1.38 0.79 15.28
N LYS A 112 2.03 0.64 16.41
CA LYS A 112 2.11 -0.65 17.12
C LYS A 112 0.75 -1.22 17.51
N ASN A 113 -0.23 -0.37 17.82
CA ASN A 113 -1.57 -0.83 18.21
C ASN A 113 -2.35 -1.29 17.00
N PHE A 114 -2.29 -0.52 15.91
CA PHE A 114 -2.89 -0.90 14.64
C PHE A 114 -2.28 -2.20 14.12
N SER A 115 -0.94 -2.30 14.08
CA SER A 115 -0.23 -3.52 13.64
C SER A 115 -0.70 -4.76 14.39
N ARG A 116 -0.82 -4.66 15.72
CA ARG A 116 -1.26 -5.79 16.55
C ARG A 116 -2.71 -6.20 16.24
N ALA A 117 -3.61 -5.21 16.12
CA ALA A 117 -5.01 -5.47 15.84
C ALA A 117 -5.19 -6.06 14.43
N PHE A 118 -4.52 -5.48 13.44
CA PHE A 118 -4.59 -5.94 12.05
C PHE A 118 -3.96 -7.33 11.87
N SER A 119 -2.79 -7.60 12.49
CA SER A 119 -2.17 -8.93 12.42
C SER A 119 -3.07 -10.02 12.99
N ARG A 120 -3.80 -9.75 14.07
CA ARG A 120 -4.78 -10.68 14.63
C ARG A 120 -5.91 -10.98 13.63
N ILE A 121 -6.49 -9.95 13.04
CA ILE A 121 -7.54 -10.09 12.01
C ILE A 121 -7.01 -10.91 10.83
N LEU A 122 -5.82 -10.55 10.35
CA LEU A 122 -5.17 -11.25 9.24
C LEU A 122 -4.96 -12.74 9.55
N GLU A 123 -4.49 -13.11 10.74
CA GLU A 123 -4.32 -14.50 11.15
C GLU A 123 -5.65 -15.26 11.27
N GLU A 124 -6.70 -14.60 11.81
CA GLU A 124 -8.02 -15.20 11.98
C GLU A 124 -8.72 -15.46 10.63
N GLU A 125 -8.50 -14.61 9.63
CA GLU A 125 -9.21 -14.68 8.34
C GLU A 125 -8.38 -15.24 7.19
N TYR A 126 -7.07 -15.42 7.35
CA TYR A 126 -6.16 -15.77 6.26
C TYR A 126 -6.60 -17.00 5.45
N ASP A 127 -7.03 -18.05 6.15
CA ASP A 127 -7.41 -19.32 5.53
C ASP A 127 -8.88 -19.39 5.10
N LEU A 128 -9.65 -18.32 5.29
CA LEU A 128 -11.03 -18.28 4.79
C LEU A 128 -11.03 -18.19 3.26
N PRO A 129 -11.88 -18.98 2.57
CA PRO A 129 -11.97 -18.94 1.10
C PRO A 129 -12.31 -17.55 0.55
N THR A 130 -13.02 -16.75 1.34
CA THR A 130 -13.43 -15.38 0.99
C THR A 130 -12.30 -14.37 1.07
N THR A 131 -11.16 -14.73 1.64
CA THR A 131 -10.03 -13.83 1.87
C THR A 131 -8.95 -13.97 0.80
N ALA A 132 -8.87 -15.10 0.12
CA ALA A 132 -7.76 -15.41 -0.79
C ALA A 132 -7.48 -14.32 -1.83
N ASP A 133 -8.52 -13.73 -2.40
CA ASP A 133 -8.42 -12.70 -3.47
C ASP A 133 -8.50 -11.27 -2.92
N LYS A 134 -8.70 -11.07 -1.60
CA LYS A 134 -8.82 -9.72 -1.02
C LYS A 134 -7.49 -8.98 -1.01
N LEU A 135 -7.56 -7.69 -1.28
CA LEU A 135 -6.52 -6.76 -0.88
C LEU A 135 -6.49 -6.61 0.65
N TRP A 136 -5.34 -6.27 1.23
CA TRP A 136 -5.28 -5.98 2.67
C TRP A 136 -6.13 -4.76 3.04
N GLU A 137 -6.31 -3.85 2.10
CA GLU A 137 -7.19 -2.69 2.20
C GLU A 137 -8.66 -3.10 2.37
N GLU A 138 -9.10 -4.15 1.67
CA GLU A 138 -10.46 -4.69 1.81
C GLU A 138 -10.67 -5.30 3.20
N LEU A 139 -9.66 -6.01 3.72
CA LEU A 139 -9.70 -6.49 5.11
C LEU A 139 -9.75 -5.34 6.11
N TYR A 140 -9.00 -4.26 5.87
CA TYR A 140 -9.07 -3.06 6.68
C TYR A 140 -10.47 -2.45 6.65
N VAL A 141 -11.09 -2.33 5.48
CA VAL A 141 -12.44 -1.76 5.31
C VAL A 141 -13.49 -2.62 6.02
N ASP A 142 -13.39 -3.94 5.91
CA ASP A 142 -14.31 -4.87 6.60
C ASP A 142 -14.27 -4.70 8.13
N HIS A 143 -13.10 -4.34 8.67
CA HIS A 143 -12.86 -4.15 10.10
C HIS A 143 -12.64 -2.68 10.52
N ILE A 144 -13.07 -1.73 9.71
CA ILE A 144 -12.80 -0.29 9.91
C ILE A 144 -13.31 0.25 11.25
N ALA A 145 -14.35 -0.38 11.81
CA ALA A 145 -14.90 -0.02 13.12
C ALA A 145 -13.94 -0.36 14.28
N GLU A 146 -13.14 -1.42 14.12
CA GLU A 146 -12.19 -1.92 15.14
C GLU A 146 -10.79 -1.30 14.98
N LEU A 147 -10.48 -0.82 13.78
CA LEU A 147 -9.16 -0.31 13.40
C LEU A 147 -9.15 1.22 13.39
N ASP A 148 -8.22 1.82 14.14
CA ASP A 148 -8.13 3.27 14.29
C ASP A 148 -7.02 3.86 13.42
N MET A 149 -7.41 4.32 12.23
CA MET A 149 -6.53 4.93 11.23
C MET A 149 -7.06 6.29 10.80
N VAL A 150 -6.18 7.25 10.58
CA VAL A 150 -6.53 8.58 10.09
C VAL A 150 -6.08 8.76 8.64
N ALA A 151 -6.74 9.63 7.90
CA ALA A 151 -6.23 10.09 6.62
C ALA A 151 -5.15 11.15 6.84
N ARG A 152 -4.06 11.05 6.09
CA ARG A 152 -3.01 12.06 6.00
C ARG A 152 -2.93 12.56 4.58
N GLU A 153 -3.40 13.79 4.39
CA GLU A 153 -3.44 14.40 3.07
C GLU A 153 -2.05 14.89 2.65
N TYR A 154 -1.68 14.57 1.41
CA TYR A 154 -0.50 15.07 0.72
C TYR A 154 -0.90 15.93 -0.48
N PRO A 155 -0.11 16.96 -0.81
CA PRO A 155 -0.33 17.74 -2.01
C PRO A 155 -0.30 16.88 -3.27
N VAL A 156 -1.10 17.26 -4.27
CA VAL A 156 -1.05 16.63 -5.60
C VAL A 156 0.38 16.67 -6.16
N GLY A 157 0.81 15.55 -6.71
CA GLY A 157 2.16 15.40 -7.25
C GLY A 157 3.25 15.07 -6.23
N THR A 158 2.92 14.77 -4.97
CA THR A 158 3.87 14.25 -3.98
C THR A 158 4.16 12.77 -4.19
N VAL A 159 3.12 12.00 -4.53
CA VAL A 159 3.19 10.58 -4.80
C VAL A 159 2.53 10.29 -6.14
N PHE A 160 3.17 9.49 -6.96
CA PHE A 160 2.61 8.92 -8.19
C PHE A 160 2.52 7.41 -8.03
N GLU A 161 1.50 6.83 -8.61
CA GLU A 161 1.30 5.40 -8.74
C GLU A 161 1.30 5.05 -10.23
N PHE A 162 1.98 3.99 -10.60
CA PHE A 162 2.11 3.57 -11.99
C PHE A 162 1.65 2.11 -12.12
N ASP A 163 0.40 1.93 -12.48
CA ASP A 163 -0.20 0.61 -12.72
C ASP A 163 0.20 0.04 -14.08
N THR A 164 0.54 0.92 -15.00
CA THR A 164 0.86 0.56 -16.38
C THR A 164 2.18 1.17 -16.86
N LEU A 165 2.79 0.50 -17.84
CA LEU A 165 3.97 1.04 -18.51
C LEU A 165 3.68 2.35 -19.26
N ASP A 166 2.44 2.53 -19.72
CA ASP A 166 2.06 3.75 -20.45
C ASP A 166 1.99 4.95 -19.51
N GLU A 167 1.47 4.80 -18.29
CA GLU A 167 1.52 5.85 -17.25
C GLU A 167 2.96 6.22 -16.89
N LEU A 168 3.82 5.22 -16.71
CA LEU A 168 5.25 5.47 -16.44
C LEU A 168 5.92 6.21 -17.60
N ARG A 169 5.57 5.89 -18.86
CA ARG A 169 6.09 6.57 -20.06
C ARG A 169 5.61 8.01 -20.19
N GLU A 170 4.35 8.27 -19.82
CA GLU A 170 3.82 9.64 -19.78
C GLU A 170 4.55 10.49 -18.74
N PHE A 171 4.86 9.90 -17.60
CA PHE A 171 5.62 10.56 -16.54
C PHE A 171 7.09 10.76 -16.91
N ASP A 172 7.75 9.75 -17.45
CA ASP A 172 9.18 9.79 -17.80
C ASP A 172 9.43 9.24 -19.21
N PRO A 173 9.57 10.14 -20.21
CA PRO A 173 9.80 9.74 -21.61
C PRO A 173 11.04 8.86 -21.85
N ARG A 174 11.97 8.75 -20.89
CA ARG A 174 13.14 7.86 -21.01
C ARG A 174 12.74 6.39 -21.11
N PHE A 175 11.55 6.02 -20.60
CA PHE A 175 10.99 4.68 -20.72
C PHE A 175 10.36 4.38 -22.08
N LEU A 176 10.31 5.36 -23.01
CA LEU A 176 9.87 5.13 -24.39
C LEU A 176 10.92 4.40 -25.23
N GLU A 177 12.21 4.55 -24.92
CA GLU A 177 13.30 4.14 -25.80
C GLU A 177 13.95 2.80 -25.44
N ASN A 178 13.79 2.27 -24.21
CA ASN A 178 14.63 1.21 -23.67
C ASN A 178 13.93 0.07 -22.93
N VAL A 179 12.67 -0.17 -23.18
CA VAL A 179 12.03 -1.38 -22.63
C VAL A 179 12.05 -2.46 -23.70
N GLU A 180 13.18 -3.14 -23.86
CA GLU A 180 13.18 -4.43 -24.51
C GLU A 180 12.36 -5.40 -23.64
N SER A 181 11.34 -6.01 -24.25
CA SER A 181 10.33 -6.86 -23.61
C SER A 181 10.87 -8.16 -22.99
N GLU A 182 12.18 -8.37 -22.98
CA GLU A 182 12.81 -9.55 -22.37
C GLU A 182 12.95 -9.47 -20.84
N ALA A 183 12.63 -8.32 -20.24
CA ALA A 183 12.69 -8.15 -18.77
C ALA A 183 11.34 -8.39 -18.05
N PHE A 184 10.27 -8.71 -18.83
CA PHE A 184 8.93 -8.93 -18.26
C PHE A 184 8.38 -10.32 -18.62
#